data_472c4cfc6eb0ee95f39a1f882e2f1a7b
#
_entry.id   472c4cfc6eb0ee95f39a1f882e2f1a7b
#
_cell.length_a   1.000
_cell.length_b   1.000
_cell.length_c   1.000
_cell.angle_alpha   90.00
_cell.angle_beta   90.00
_cell.angle_gamma   90.00
#
_symmetry.space_group_name_H-M   'P 1'
#
loop_
_entity.id
_entity.type
_entity.pdbx_description
1 polymer ?
#
loop_
_entity_poly.entity_id
_entity_poly.type
_entity_poly.pdbx_seq_one_letter_code
_entity_poly.pdbx_strand_id
1 'polypeptide(L)'
;MAIGGVMVEFKVKPLSNLMGAQITGIDLRNKISKETKAELLKVITNHLVVCIKGQKLSPSKLADVSRLFGKPKQYFVKDETVDNIPEVIIVSNRTRENKPKVYASHWHTDDSYRKKPATLTFMYPDILPENGGGTDFINCYSVYDDLPQELKIKIKKLRAVHKWQSRRNVSEVVKLTKEQEKD
;
A
#
# COMPACT_ATOMS: atom_id res chain seq x y z
N MET A 1 -31.10 18.64 -19.52
CA MET A 1 -30.64 17.44 -20.24
C MET A 1 -29.61 16.75 -19.35
N ALA A 2 -30.01 15.69 -18.67
CA ALA A 2 -29.11 14.90 -17.84
C ALA A 2 -28.35 13.96 -18.77
N ILE A 3 -27.04 14.18 -18.91
CA ILE A 3 -26.16 13.22 -19.57
C ILE A 3 -25.95 12.10 -18.58
N GLY A 4 -26.61 10.96 -18.81
CA GLY A 4 -26.53 9.79 -17.98
C GLY A 4 -25.10 9.23 -17.93
N GLY A 5 -24.35 9.58 -16.92
CA GLY A 5 -23.13 8.88 -16.58
C GLY A 5 -23.51 7.48 -16.10
N VAL A 6 -23.08 6.44 -16.82
CA VAL A 6 -23.18 5.06 -16.36
C VAL A 6 -22.40 4.98 -15.05
N MET A 7 -23.10 4.95 -13.93
CA MET A 7 -22.51 4.63 -12.64
C MET A 7 -22.07 3.17 -12.71
N VAL A 8 -20.77 2.91 -12.66
CA VAL A 8 -20.28 1.54 -12.52
C VAL A 8 -20.57 1.13 -11.09
N GLU A 9 -21.63 0.33 -10.93
CA GLU A 9 -22.08 -0.15 -9.63
C GLU A 9 -21.18 -1.31 -9.20
N PHE A 10 -20.15 -1.02 -8.39
CA PHE A 10 -19.36 -2.05 -7.73
C PHE A 10 -20.00 -2.42 -6.37
N LYS A 11 -19.78 -3.66 -5.94
CA LYS A 11 -20.29 -4.17 -4.67
C LYS A 11 -19.18 -4.17 -3.63
N VAL A 12 -19.51 -3.76 -2.41
CA VAL A 12 -18.62 -3.74 -1.26
C VAL A 12 -19.12 -4.74 -0.23
N LYS A 13 -18.25 -5.65 0.21
CA LYS A 13 -18.49 -6.60 1.29
C LYS A 13 -17.45 -6.38 2.38
N PRO A 14 -17.83 -5.88 3.58
CA PRO A 14 -16.93 -5.84 4.71
C PRO A 14 -16.39 -7.24 5.05
N LEU A 15 -15.13 -7.32 5.45
CA LEU A 15 -14.46 -8.56 5.84
C LEU A 15 -14.42 -8.74 7.36
N SER A 16 -14.44 -7.63 8.10
CA SER A 16 -14.58 -7.61 9.54
C SER A 16 -15.26 -6.33 10.01
N ASN A 17 -15.57 -6.25 11.29
CA ASN A 17 -16.11 -5.03 11.92
C ASN A 17 -15.04 -3.96 12.17
N LEU A 18 -13.75 -4.34 12.15
CA LEU A 18 -12.64 -3.44 12.48
C LEU A 18 -12.00 -2.82 11.24
N MET A 19 -11.86 -3.60 10.17
CA MET A 19 -11.21 -3.17 8.93
C MET A 19 -11.36 -4.23 7.84
N GLY A 20 -11.05 -3.83 6.62
CA GLY A 20 -11.04 -4.71 5.46
C GLY A 20 -12.36 -4.77 4.73
N ALA A 21 -12.32 -4.60 3.41
CA ALA A 21 -13.46 -4.85 2.54
C ALA A 21 -13.04 -5.52 1.24
N GLN A 22 -13.93 -6.34 0.69
CA GLN A 22 -13.81 -6.88 -0.65
C GLN A 22 -14.67 -6.07 -1.60
N ILE A 23 -14.10 -5.68 -2.74
CA ILE A 23 -14.80 -5.00 -3.84
C ILE A 23 -14.90 -5.95 -5.03
N THR A 24 -16.07 -6.02 -5.64
CA THR A 24 -16.36 -6.79 -6.87
C THR A 24 -17.18 -5.95 -7.84
N GLY A 25 -17.17 -6.32 -9.13
CA GLY A 25 -17.99 -5.65 -10.15
C GLY A 25 -17.31 -4.45 -10.81
N ILE A 26 -16.07 -4.12 -10.46
CA ILE A 26 -15.29 -3.09 -11.14
C ILE A 26 -14.07 -3.70 -11.84
N ASP A 27 -13.76 -3.21 -13.02
CA ASP A 27 -12.55 -3.55 -13.77
C ASP A 27 -11.69 -2.28 -13.92
N LEU A 28 -10.56 -2.28 -13.21
CA LEU A 28 -9.63 -1.14 -13.18
C LEU A 28 -8.85 -0.96 -14.50
N ARG A 29 -8.98 -1.86 -15.47
CA ARG A 29 -8.45 -1.65 -16.82
C ARG A 29 -9.23 -0.60 -17.58
N ASN A 30 -10.49 -0.43 -17.25
CA ASN A 30 -11.37 0.55 -17.88
C ASN A 30 -11.12 1.96 -17.34
N LYS A 31 -11.66 2.95 -18.03
CA LYS A 31 -11.63 4.35 -17.56
C LYS A 31 -12.52 4.47 -16.32
N ILE A 32 -11.95 4.95 -15.24
CA ILE A 32 -12.66 5.20 -13.98
C ILE A 32 -13.17 6.63 -13.97
N SER A 33 -14.48 6.82 -13.72
CA SER A 33 -15.07 8.15 -13.60
C SER A 33 -14.63 8.86 -12.32
N LYS A 34 -14.85 10.16 -12.24
CA LYS A 34 -14.54 10.94 -11.03
C LYS A 34 -15.41 10.48 -9.85
N GLU A 35 -16.66 10.13 -10.12
CA GLU A 35 -17.64 9.67 -9.14
C GLU A 35 -17.23 8.29 -8.60
N THR A 36 -16.90 7.34 -9.49
CA THR A 36 -16.40 6.00 -9.11
C THR A 36 -15.11 6.10 -8.29
N LYS A 37 -14.17 6.99 -8.67
CA LYS A 37 -12.96 7.26 -7.91
C LYS A 37 -13.28 7.78 -6.50
N ALA A 38 -14.19 8.74 -6.38
CA ALA A 38 -14.60 9.31 -5.10
C ALA A 38 -15.22 8.24 -4.18
N GLU A 39 -16.06 7.37 -4.74
CA GLU A 39 -16.67 6.27 -3.99
C GLU A 39 -15.63 5.22 -3.56
N LEU A 40 -14.66 4.87 -4.44
CA LEU A 40 -13.54 3.99 -4.06
C LEU A 40 -12.73 4.60 -2.91
N LEU A 41 -12.40 5.88 -2.96
CA LEU A 41 -11.68 6.56 -1.87
C LEU A 41 -12.46 6.51 -0.56
N LYS A 42 -13.77 6.72 -0.61
CA LYS A 42 -14.64 6.61 0.58
C LYS A 42 -14.62 5.22 1.17
N VAL A 43 -14.71 4.17 0.32
CA VAL A 43 -14.61 2.77 0.78
C VAL A 43 -13.24 2.49 1.39
N ILE A 44 -12.16 2.95 0.75
CA ILE A 44 -10.79 2.78 1.26
C ILE A 44 -10.64 3.47 2.63
N THR A 45 -11.13 4.70 2.76
CA THR A 45 -11.03 5.46 4.02
C THR A 45 -11.81 4.79 5.15
N ASN A 46 -12.99 4.24 4.85
CA ASN A 46 -13.84 3.61 5.86
C ASN A 46 -13.34 2.23 6.29
N HIS A 47 -12.72 1.49 5.36
CA HIS A 47 -12.30 0.12 5.62
C HIS A 47 -10.79 -0.07 5.74
N LEU A 48 -9.97 0.95 5.49
CA LEU A 48 -8.51 1.01 5.63
C LEU A 48 -7.76 0.08 4.66
N VAL A 49 -8.24 -1.16 4.46
CA VAL A 49 -7.70 -2.13 3.50
C VAL A 49 -8.82 -2.60 2.59
N VAL A 50 -8.60 -2.60 1.29
CA VAL A 50 -9.58 -3.10 0.31
C VAL A 50 -8.94 -4.10 -0.64
N CYS A 51 -9.64 -5.19 -0.91
CA CYS A 51 -9.27 -6.17 -1.92
C CYS A 51 -10.22 -6.07 -3.10
N ILE A 52 -9.73 -5.61 -4.25
CA ILE A 52 -10.52 -5.50 -5.48
C ILE A 52 -10.32 -6.77 -6.30
N LYS A 53 -11.32 -7.63 -6.32
CA LYS A 53 -11.25 -8.97 -6.93
C LYS A 53 -11.33 -8.93 -8.45
N GLY A 54 -10.79 -9.98 -9.07
CA GLY A 54 -10.96 -10.25 -10.51
C GLY A 54 -10.15 -9.33 -11.43
N GLN A 55 -9.13 -8.64 -10.91
CA GLN A 55 -8.28 -7.77 -11.71
C GLN A 55 -7.23 -8.55 -12.49
N LYS A 56 -6.92 -8.07 -13.70
CA LYS A 56 -5.80 -8.52 -14.54
C LYS A 56 -5.02 -7.30 -15.00
N LEU A 57 -4.03 -6.89 -14.21
CA LEU A 57 -3.28 -5.66 -14.43
C LEU A 57 -1.84 -5.99 -14.83
N SER A 58 -1.36 -5.35 -15.89
CA SER A 58 0.07 -5.26 -16.16
C SER A 58 0.72 -4.27 -15.18
N PRO A 59 2.05 -4.32 -14.99
CA PRO A 59 2.74 -3.33 -14.15
C PRO A 59 2.48 -1.87 -14.58
N SER A 60 2.45 -1.60 -15.89
CA SER A 60 2.11 -0.27 -16.41
C SER A 60 0.69 0.15 -16.04
N LYS A 61 -0.27 -0.80 -16.14
CA LYS A 61 -1.66 -0.50 -15.76
C LYS A 61 -1.82 -0.31 -14.25
N LEU A 62 -1.07 -1.04 -13.43
CA LEU A 62 -1.02 -0.82 -11.98
C LEU A 62 -0.52 0.60 -11.67
N ALA A 63 0.54 1.06 -12.35
CA ALA A 63 1.03 2.42 -12.22
C ALA A 63 -0.03 3.45 -12.65
N ASP A 64 -0.76 3.21 -13.75
CA ASP A 64 -1.85 4.09 -14.21
C ASP A 64 -2.98 4.17 -13.19
N VAL A 65 -3.38 3.03 -12.61
CA VAL A 65 -4.38 2.98 -11.55
C VAL A 65 -3.92 3.78 -10.33
N SER A 66 -2.67 3.63 -9.92
CA SER A 66 -2.13 4.40 -8.78
C SER A 66 -2.15 5.91 -9.04
N ARG A 67 -1.88 6.36 -10.27
CA ARG A 67 -1.94 7.76 -10.69
C ARG A 67 -3.35 8.38 -10.59
N LEU A 68 -4.40 7.57 -10.63
CA LEU A 68 -5.77 8.06 -10.39
C LEU A 68 -5.91 8.67 -8.99
N PHE A 69 -5.18 8.13 -8.01
CA PHE A 69 -5.30 8.52 -6.60
C PHE A 69 -4.24 9.55 -6.17
N GLY A 70 -3.26 9.82 -6.98
CA GLY A 70 -2.22 10.80 -6.70
C GLY A 70 -0.97 10.59 -7.54
N LYS A 71 0.08 11.36 -7.27
CA LYS A 71 1.38 11.16 -7.91
C LYS A 71 2.07 9.97 -7.23
N PRO A 72 2.33 8.86 -7.93
CA PRO A 72 3.04 7.73 -7.35
C PRO A 72 4.47 8.13 -6.98
N LYS A 73 4.99 7.50 -5.94
CA LYS A 73 6.40 7.63 -5.59
C LYS A 73 7.24 6.77 -6.51
N GLN A 74 8.43 7.25 -6.82
CA GLN A 74 9.43 6.46 -7.51
C GLN A 74 10.32 5.76 -6.48
N TYR A 75 10.69 4.53 -6.79
CA TYR A 75 11.62 3.74 -6.00
C TYR A 75 13.02 3.86 -6.57
N PHE A 76 14.01 3.88 -5.68
CA PHE A 76 15.39 4.16 -6.05
C PHE A 76 16.25 2.92 -6.23
N VAL A 77 15.76 1.78 -5.75
CA VAL A 77 16.45 0.50 -5.88
C VAL A 77 16.12 -0.10 -7.24
N LYS A 78 16.93 0.20 -8.24
CA LYS A 78 16.69 -0.20 -9.64
C LYS A 78 16.50 -1.70 -9.81
N ASP A 79 17.21 -2.52 -9.02
CA ASP A 79 17.11 -3.97 -9.11
C ASP A 79 15.79 -4.54 -8.59
N GLU A 80 15.01 -3.74 -7.90
CA GLU A 80 13.69 -4.11 -7.37
C GLU A 80 12.54 -3.48 -8.14
N THR A 81 12.79 -2.56 -9.07
CA THR A 81 11.75 -1.93 -9.88
C THR A 81 11.49 -2.72 -11.17
N VAL A 82 10.29 -2.57 -11.70
CA VAL A 82 9.97 -3.02 -13.07
C VAL A 82 10.70 -2.10 -14.05
N ASP A 83 11.32 -2.69 -15.08
CA ASP A 83 12.07 -1.93 -16.08
C ASP A 83 11.20 -0.84 -16.72
N ASN A 84 11.72 0.38 -16.75
CA ASN A 84 11.04 1.59 -17.25
C ASN A 84 9.77 2.01 -16.49
N ILE A 85 9.46 1.41 -15.32
CA ILE A 85 8.32 1.78 -14.48
C ILE A 85 8.79 1.94 -13.03
N PRO A 86 9.49 3.02 -12.69
CA PRO A 86 10.10 3.19 -11.36
C PRO A 86 9.12 3.32 -10.22
N GLU A 87 7.83 3.48 -10.51
CA GLU A 87 6.75 3.51 -9.52
C GLU A 87 6.30 2.12 -9.06
N VAL A 88 6.74 1.05 -9.75
CA VAL A 88 6.34 -0.33 -9.43
C VAL A 88 7.55 -1.13 -9.00
N ILE A 89 7.50 -1.67 -7.79
CA ILE A 89 8.52 -2.60 -7.28
C ILE A 89 8.03 -4.04 -7.36
N ILE A 90 8.98 -4.95 -7.55
CA ILE A 90 8.74 -6.38 -7.51
C ILE A 90 9.07 -6.88 -6.10
N VAL A 91 8.05 -7.34 -5.39
CA VAL A 91 8.21 -8.01 -4.10
C VAL A 91 8.21 -9.52 -4.36
N SER A 92 9.34 -10.17 -4.13
CA SER A 92 9.53 -11.59 -4.41
C SER A 92 10.29 -12.26 -3.27
N ASN A 93 9.97 -13.52 -2.98
CA ASN A 93 10.75 -14.35 -2.05
C ASN A 93 12.12 -14.77 -2.62
N ARG A 94 12.47 -14.31 -3.82
CA ARG A 94 13.76 -14.53 -4.45
C ARG A 94 14.30 -13.25 -5.06
N THR A 95 15.64 -13.11 -5.05
CA THR A 95 16.33 -12.06 -5.80
C THR A 95 16.33 -12.38 -7.29
N ARG A 96 16.76 -11.43 -8.14
CA ARG A 96 16.98 -11.67 -9.58
C ARG A 96 17.98 -12.80 -9.84
N GLU A 97 18.93 -13.01 -8.92
CA GLU A 97 19.89 -14.12 -8.96
C GLU A 97 19.34 -15.42 -8.37
N ASN A 98 18.04 -15.52 -8.18
CA ASN A 98 17.34 -16.68 -7.61
C ASN A 98 17.76 -17.06 -6.15
N LYS A 99 18.34 -16.14 -5.40
CA LYS A 99 18.65 -16.34 -3.98
C LYS A 99 17.42 -16.10 -3.12
N PRO A 100 17.22 -16.87 -2.02
CA PRO A 100 16.10 -16.61 -1.09
C PRO A 100 16.14 -15.19 -0.54
N LYS A 101 14.97 -14.56 -0.45
CA LYS A 101 14.80 -13.21 0.12
C LYS A 101 13.52 -13.16 0.93
N VAL A 102 13.58 -12.53 2.10
CA VAL A 102 12.41 -12.31 2.95
C VAL A 102 12.13 -10.81 3.00
N TYR A 103 10.90 -10.46 2.68
CA TYR A 103 10.38 -9.09 2.80
C TYR A 103 9.44 -8.97 3.99
N ALA A 104 9.42 -7.77 4.57
CA ALA A 104 8.40 -7.35 5.55
C ALA A 104 8.12 -8.38 6.66
N SER A 105 9.17 -8.94 7.25
CA SER A 105 9.07 -9.92 8.33
C SER A 105 8.68 -9.34 9.69
N HIS A 106 8.36 -8.05 9.75
CA HIS A 106 7.99 -7.33 10.98
C HIS A 106 6.90 -6.30 10.68
N TRP A 107 6.15 -5.92 11.72
CA TRP A 107 5.14 -4.87 11.64
C TRP A 107 5.79 -3.53 11.27
N HIS A 108 5.24 -2.86 10.28
CA HIS A 108 5.71 -1.58 9.79
C HIS A 108 4.58 -0.78 9.15
N THR A 109 4.83 0.48 8.91
CA THR A 109 4.02 1.36 8.06
C THR A 109 4.93 1.82 6.92
N ASP A 110 4.45 1.70 5.69
CA ASP A 110 5.20 2.09 4.51
C ASP A 110 5.57 3.56 4.55
N ASP A 111 6.82 3.85 4.17
CA ASP A 111 7.36 5.22 4.08
C ASP A 111 7.25 6.07 5.35
N SER A 112 7.03 5.48 6.51
CA SER A 112 6.85 6.23 7.77
C SER A 112 8.04 7.12 8.15
N TYR A 113 9.22 6.85 7.61
CA TYR A 113 10.45 7.63 7.80
C TYR A 113 10.50 8.90 6.95
N ARG A 114 9.62 9.04 5.95
CA ARG A 114 9.58 10.21 5.08
C ARG A 114 8.78 11.35 5.70
N LYS A 115 9.13 12.58 5.34
CA LYS A 115 8.38 13.79 5.73
C LYS A 115 6.92 13.74 5.28
N LYS A 116 6.66 13.13 4.11
CA LYS A 116 5.32 12.87 3.57
C LYS A 116 5.21 11.38 3.26
N PRO A 117 4.72 10.55 4.18
CA PRO A 117 4.50 9.13 3.95
C PRO A 117 3.54 8.86 2.79
N ALA A 118 3.56 7.65 2.26
CA ALA A 118 2.57 7.24 1.26
C ALA A 118 1.16 7.25 1.88
N THR A 119 0.21 7.84 1.16
CA THR A 119 -1.21 7.84 1.58
C THR A 119 -1.87 6.50 1.30
N LEU A 120 -1.51 5.87 0.18
CA LEU A 120 -2.02 4.58 -0.25
C LEU A 120 -0.87 3.73 -0.78
N THR A 121 -0.89 2.44 -0.47
CA THR A 121 -0.03 1.41 -1.07
C THR A 121 -0.89 0.49 -1.92
N PHE A 122 -0.47 0.24 -3.16
CA PHE A 122 -1.13 -0.68 -4.08
C PHE A 122 -0.30 -1.96 -4.16
N MET A 123 -0.93 -3.09 -3.94
CA MET A 123 -0.33 -4.41 -4.09
C MET A 123 -1.10 -5.20 -5.14
N TYR A 124 -0.38 -5.81 -6.05
CA TYR A 124 -0.95 -6.69 -7.07
C TYR A 124 -0.20 -8.03 -7.08
N PRO A 125 -0.88 -9.13 -6.72
CA PRO A 125 -0.24 -10.45 -6.74
C PRO A 125 -0.15 -10.95 -8.19
N ASP A 126 1.06 -11.17 -8.68
CA ASP A 126 1.32 -11.78 -9.97
C ASP A 126 1.38 -13.32 -9.85
N ILE A 127 2.11 -13.79 -8.84
CA ILE A 127 2.22 -15.20 -8.51
C ILE A 127 1.86 -15.37 -7.04
N LEU A 128 0.91 -16.26 -6.77
CA LEU A 128 0.51 -16.62 -5.41
C LEU A 128 0.96 -18.04 -5.09
N PRO A 129 1.48 -18.31 -3.88
CA PRO A 129 1.74 -19.66 -3.44
C PRO A 129 0.41 -20.40 -3.20
N GLU A 130 0.43 -21.73 -3.31
CA GLU A 130 -0.74 -22.57 -3.00
C GLU A 130 -1.15 -22.45 -1.53
N ASN A 131 -0.17 -22.30 -0.65
CA ASN A 131 -0.38 -22.16 0.80
C ASN A 131 0.50 -21.04 1.37
N GLY A 132 -0.04 -20.29 2.34
CA GLY A 132 0.68 -19.21 3.00
C GLY A 132 0.83 -17.95 2.15
N GLY A 133 1.84 -17.13 2.45
CA GLY A 133 2.15 -15.89 1.74
C GLY A 133 1.13 -14.77 1.95
N GLY A 134 0.29 -14.86 2.97
CA GLY A 134 -0.65 -13.81 3.34
C GLY A 134 0.06 -12.56 3.89
N THR A 135 -0.67 -11.45 3.89
CA THR A 135 -0.26 -10.20 4.52
C THR A 135 -1.24 -9.88 5.65
N ASP A 136 -0.70 -9.73 6.84
CA ASP A 136 -1.48 -9.35 8.01
C ASP A 136 -1.52 -7.82 8.16
N PHE A 137 -2.66 -7.29 8.59
CA PHE A 137 -2.86 -5.87 8.79
C PHE A 137 -3.39 -5.59 10.20
N ILE A 138 -2.98 -4.46 10.78
CA ILE A 138 -3.46 -3.98 12.07
C ILE A 138 -4.12 -2.62 11.91
N ASN A 139 -5.33 -2.47 12.46
CA ASN A 139 -6.00 -1.18 12.59
C ASN A 139 -5.43 -0.42 13.79
N CYS A 140 -4.48 0.48 13.53
CA CYS A 140 -3.85 1.27 14.61
C CYS A 140 -4.80 2.26 15.30
N TYR A 141 -5.94 2.63 14.70
CA TYR A 141 -6.98 3.42 15.39
C TYR A 141 -7.59 2.59 16.52
N SER A 142 -8.04 1.37 16.20
CA SER A 142 -8.60 0.47 17.21
C SER A 142 -7.57 0.10 18.29
N VAL A 143 -6.32 -0.17 17.88
CA VAL A 143 -5.23 -0.42 18.86
C VAL A 143 -5.06 0.75 19.83
N TYR A 144 -5.09 1.99 19.32
CA TYR A 144 -5.00 3.17 20.18
C TYR A 144 -6.23 3.31 21.10
N ASP A 145 -7.43 3.05 20.56
CA ASP A 145 -8.68 3.15 21.32
C ASP A 145 -8.75 2.12 22.45
N ASP A 146 -8.15 0.94 22.24
CA ASP A 146 -8.08 -0.14 23.23
C ASP A 146 -6.99 0.05 24.29
N LEU A 147 -6.08 1.03 24.11
CA LEU A 147 -5.03 1.29 25.11
C LEU A 147 -5.64 1.71 26.45
N PRO A 148 -5.10 1.21 27.60
CA PRO A 148 -5.43 1.71 28.91
C PRO A 148 -5.22 3.23 29.02
N GLN A 149 -6.10 3.92 29.75
CA GLN A 149 -6.07 5.38 29.86
C GLN A 149 -4.71 5.89 30.37
N GLU A 150 -4.07 5.18 31.26
CA GLU A 150 -2.74 5.52 31.78
C GLU A 150 -1.69 5.57 30.67
N LEU A 151 -1.72 4.58 29.73
CA LEU A 151 -0.83 4.56 28.58
C LEU A 151 -1.13 5.70 27.61
N LYS A 152 -2.40 5.99 27.34
CA LYS A 152 -2.79 7.13 26.51
C LYS A 152 -2.24 8.44 27.05
N ILE A 153 -2.36 8.67 28.38
CA ILE A 153 -1.82 9.86 29.06
C ILE A 153 -0.29 9.90 28.91
N LYS A 154 0.38 8.77 29.14
CA LYS A 154 1.85 8.67 29.09
C LYS A 154 2.40 8.99 27.70
N ILE A 155 1.76 8.47 26.64
CA ILE A 155 2.24 8.63 25.25
C ILE A 155 1.79 9.94 24.61
N LYS A 156 0.79 10.64 25.14
CA LYS A 156 0.17 11.84 24.53
C LYS A 156 1.17 12.91 24.09
N LYS A 157 2.28 13.06 24.83
CA LYS A 157 3.32 14.06 24.56
C LYS A 157 4.56 13.47 23.90
N LEU A 158 4.60 12.17 23.68
CA LEU A 158 5.72 11.51 23.03
C LEU A 158 5.65 11.64 21.52
N ARG A 159 6.79 11.53 20.87
CA ARG A 159 6.92 11.46 19.42
C ARG A 159 7.73 10.22 19.07
N ALA A 160 7.23 9.43 18.14
CA ALA A 160 7.99 8.34 17.53
C ALA A 160 8.92 8.93 16.46
N VAL A 161 10.19 8.56 16.50
CA VAL A 161 11.16 8.90 15.47
C VAL A 161 11.31 7.72 14.53
N HIS A 162 10.86 7.91 13.29
CA HIS A 162 11.00 6.91 12.23
C HIS A 162 12.25 7.24 11.42
N LYS A 163 13.13 6.24 11.25
CA LYS A 163 14.36 6.39 10.47
C LYS A 163 14.46 5.26 9.47
N TRP A 164 14.93 5.56 8.27
CA TRP A 164 15.35 4.56 7.31
C TRP A 164 16.46 3.71 7.93
N GLN A 165 16.32 2.40 7.92
CA GLN A 165 17.35 1.44 8.33
C GLN A 165 17.78 1.51 9.82
N SER A 166 16.91 1.96 10.71
CA SER A 166 17.26 2.19 12.12
C SER A 166 17.78 0.95 12.89
N ARG A 167 17.60 -0.28 12.37
CA ARG A 167 18.00 -1.54 13.01
C ARG A 167 18.59 -2.60 12.07
N ARG A 168 18.97 -2.25 10.86
CA ARG A 168 19.59 -3.20 9.93
C ARG A 168 21.09 -3.30 10.14
N ASN A 169 21.67 -4.48 9.91
CA ASN A 169 23.10 -4.65 9.85
C ASN A 169 23.70 -3.74 8.77
N VAL A 170 24.77 -3.04 9.10
CA VAL A 170 25.39 -2.01 8.26
C VAL A 170 25.80 -2.54 6.88
N SER A 171 26.02 -3.86 6.74
CA SER A 171 26.39 -4.52 5.48
C SER A 171 25.27 -4.59 4.45
N GLU A 172 23.98 -4.42 4.85
CA GLU A 172 22.82 -4.49 3.97
C GLU A 172 22.20 -3.11 3.69
N VAL A 173 22.87 -2.05 4.12
CA VAL A 173 22.36 -0.67 4.04
C VAL A 173 22.49 -0.16 2.61
N VAL A 174 21.37 0.06 1.95
CA VAL A 174 21.33 0.85 0.71
C VAL A 174 21.67 2.28 1.07
N LYS A 175 22.80 2.80 0.59
CA LYS A 175 23.17 4.20 0.79
C LYS A 175 22.23 5.07 -0.05
N LEU A 176 21.51 5.95 0.63
CA LEU A 176 20.74 6.99 -0.03
C LEU A 176 21.68 8.02 -0.66
N THR A 177 21.31 8.57 -1.80
CA THR A 177 21.99 9.75 -2.36
C THR A 177 21.63 11.00 -1.55
N LYS A 178 22.42 12.06 -1.66
CA LYS A 178 22.14 13.36 -0.99
C LYS A 178 20.77 13.94 -1.35
N GLU A 179 20.23 13.63 -2.51
CA GLU A 179 18.88 14.05 -2.92
C GLU A 179 17.80 13.21 -2.26
N GLN A 180 18.06 11.91 -2.09
CA GLN A 180 17.17 10.97 -1.41
C GLN A 180 17.09 11.18 0.11
N GLU A 181 18.13 11.76 0.70
CA GLU A 181 18.16 12.13 2.13
C GLU A 181 17.33 13.39 2.44
N LYS A 182 16.97 14.18 1.43
CA LYS A 182 16.20 15.43 1.58
C LYS A 182 14.68 15.22 1.56
N ASP A 183 14.19 14.08 1.11
CA ASP A 183 12.77 13.68 1.08
C ASP A 183 12.36 13.01 2.39
#